data_848e94c373d8da17fbde69012bf6ffff
#
_entry.id   848e94c373d8da17fbde69012bf6ffff
#
_cell.length_a   1.000
_cell.length_b   1.000
_cell.length_c   1.000
_cell.angle_alpha   90.00
_cell.angle_beta   90.00
_cell.angle_gamma   90.00
#
_symmetry.space_group_name_H-M   'P 1'
#
loop_
_entity.id
_entity.type
_entity.pdbx_description
1 polymer ?
#
loop_
_entity_poly.entity_id
_entity_poly.type
_entity_poly.pdbx_seq_one_letter_code
_entity_poly.pdbx_strand_id
1 'polypeptide(L)'
;MFQAPLETSTPDAETFKERPAREVGTELRALITAHARHHVTVAQSSNMAAPSSALRTLQHVQNKGLKRIFSGIQPTGIPHLGNYFGVITSWVKLQEECSSVLYSIVDLHSLTIPREPAVLRESILDITAVLLACGVNPQRCFLFQQSQVPEHTQLSWILGCLIGIPHLQHFPQWKLKKASQTSGGTVGLFTYPVLQAADILLYKSTHVPVGEDQILHLELTQDTARHFNKKYGEFFPVPKVLLTPAKKVKSLRDPTSKMSKSDSHKLATIGITDSPEEIKLKFRKAVTDFTSEVTYDPEHRLGVSNLVAIHSAAAGLSTEEVVQQSIGLDTAHYKAVVAEAVIEKLAPVRNEFKRLKEEKSYLEEVLSSGAEKARELATPVYWEIKRLVGLN
;
A
#
# COMPACT_ATOMS: atom_id res chain seq x y z
N MET A 1 -28.17 -24.43 37.93
CA MET A 1 -28.21 -24.16 39.39
C MET A 1 -27.04 -23.28 39.73
N PHE A 2 -27.30 -22.17 40.26
CA PHE A 2 -26.70 -21.08 40.99
C PHE A 2 -26.71 -19.73 40.20
N GLN A 3 -27.76 -18.98 40.53
CA GLN A 3 -27.86 -17.53 40.39
C GLN A 3 -27.07 -16.89 41.56
N ALA A 4 -26.39 -15.78 41.30
CA ALA A 4 -25.96 -14.82 42.28
C ALA A 4 -26.33 -13.41 41.86
N PRO A 5 -26.65 -12.47 42.77
CA PRO A 5 -27.54 -11.34 42.54
C PRO A 5 -26.83 -10.07 42.08
N LEU A 6 -27.60 -9.24 41.37
CA LEU A 6 -27.29 -7.86 40.99
C LEU A 6 -27.33 -6.96 42.22
N GLU A 7 -26.24 -6.33 42.60
CA GLU A 7 -26.22 -5.15 43.46
C GLU A 7 -26.18 -3.88 42.63
N THR A 8 -27.24 -3.11 42.74
CA THR A 8 -27.38 -1.75 42.25
C THR A 8 -26.79 -0.79 43.27
N SER A 9 -25.75 -0.03 42.91
CA SER A 9 -25.36 1.16 43.63
C SER A 9 -25.33 2.33 42.67
N THR A 10 -26.25 3.23 42.85
CA THR A 10 -26.30 4.58 42.29
C THR A 10 -25.32 5.48 43.03
N PRO A 11 -24.51 6.30 42.35
CA PRO A 11 -23.78 7.38 43.01
C PRO A 11 -24.65 8.66 43.00
N ASP A 12 -24.59 9.36 44.10
CA ASP A 12 -25.30 10.57 44.45
C ASP A 12 -25.04 11.75 43.48
N ALA A 13 -26.11 12.52 43.28
CA ALA A 13 -26.08 13.77 42.54
C ALA A 13 -25.46 14.88 43.42
N GLU A 14 -24.20 15.23 43.17
CA GLU A 14 -23.63 16.49 43.67
C GLU A 14 -23.90 17.65 42.71
N THR A 15 -24.51 18.64 43.26
CA THR A 15 -24.99 19.93 42.77
C THR A 15 -23.93 20.71 41.96
N PHE A 16 -24.15 20.86 40.66
CA PHE A 16 -23.51 21.89 39.84
C PHE A 16 -24.17 23.24 40.13
N LYS A 17 -23.45 24.17 40.77
CA LYS A 17 -23.83 25.58 40.88
C LYS A 17 -23.65 26.24 39.51
N GLU A 18 -24.77 26.68 38.91
CA GLU A 18 -24.79 27.52 37.73
C GLU A 18 -24.10 28.87 37.98
N ARG A 19 -23.10 29.24 37.17
CA ARG A 19 -22.60 30.61 37.08
C ARG A 19 -23.48 31.42 36.14
N PRO A 20 -23.73 32.72 36.39
CA PRO A 20 -24.65 33.49 35.59
C PRO A 20 -24.10 33.77 34.18
N ALA A 21 -24.94 33.56 33.20
CA ALA A 21 -24.67 33.59 31.74
C ALA A 21 -24.20 34.97 31.17
N ARG A 22 -23.97 35.98 31.99
CA ARG A 22 -23.60 37.35 31.54
C ARG A 22 -22.07 37.55 31.40
N GLU A 23 -21.23 36.79 32.06
CA GLU A 23 -19.75 36.99 31.97
C GLU A 23 -19.10 36.26 30.78
N VAL A 24 -19.69 35.16 30.31
CA VAL A 24 -19.12 34.37 29.19
C VAL A 24 -19.27 35.08 27.83
N GLY A 25 -20.26 35.95 27.70
CA GLY A 25 -20.53 36.70 26.47
C GLY A 25 -19.52 37.81 26.14
N THR A 26 -18.83 38.34 27.14
CA THR A 26 -17.89 39.47 26.97
C THR A 26 -16.50 38.97 26.56
N GLU A 27 -16.05 37.86 27.12
CA GLU A 27 -14.75 37.24 26.73
C GLU A 27 -14.77 36.63 25.32
N LEU A 28 -15.90 36.02 24.95
CA LEU A 28 -16.04 35.46 23.60
C LEU A 28 -16.09 36.54 22.51
N ARG A 29 -16.68 37.71 22.79
CA ARG A 29 -16.67 38.88 21.89
C ARG A 29 -15.26 39.50 21.75
N ALA A 30 -14.47 39.52 22.81
CA ALA A 30 -13.11 40.02 22.77
C ALA A 30 -12.18 39.11 21.92
N LEU A 31 -12.33 37.79 22.05
CA LEU A 31 -11.59 36.80 21.26
C LEU A 31 -11.97 36.85 19.77
N ILE A 32 -13.25 37.00 19.44
CA ILE A 32 -13.70 37.11 18.04
C ILE A 32 -13.19 38.40 17.39
N THR A 33 -13.13 39.52 18.14
CA THR A 33 -12.67 40.81 17.63
C THR A 33 -11.15 40.84 17.46
N ALA A 34 -10.40 40.15 18.30
CA ALA A 34 -8.95 40.02 18.17
C ALA A 34 -8.57 39.12 16.95
N HIS A 35 -9.32 38.04 16.73
CA HIS A 35 -9.11 37.16 15.58
C HIS A 35 -9.46 37.83 14.24
N ALA A 36 -10.50 38.64 14.19
CA ALA A 36 -10.89 39.39 13.00
C ALA A 36 -9.89 40.49 12.60
N ARG A 37 -9.17 41.08 13.56
CA ARG A 37 -8.14 42.09 13.27
C ARG A 37 -6.84 41.51 12.76
N HIS A 38 -6.53 40.21 13.04
CA HIS A 38 -5.35 39.55 12.52
C HIS A 38 -5.52 39.05 11.08
N HIS A 39 -6.74 38.79 10.65
CA HIS A 39 -7.02 38.33 9.27
C HIS A 39 -7.15 39.44 8.23
N VAL A 40 -7.33 40.72 8.64
CA VAL A 40 -7.46 41.86 7.71
C VAL A 40 -6.10 42.46 7.30
N THR A 41 -5.03 42.18 8.03
CA THR A 41 -3.68 42.75 7.71
C THR A 41 -2.82 41.83 6.83
N VAL A 42 -3.25 40.60 6.54
CA VAL A 42 -2.55 39.64 5.67
C VAL A 42 -3.09 39.60 4.23
N ALA A 43 -4.20 40.30 3.95
CA ALA A 43 -4.88 40.21 2.65
C ALA A 43 -4.47 41.27 1.60
N GLN A 44 -3.40 42.04 1.80
CA GLN A 44 -2.98 43.09 0.84
C GLN A 44 -1.54 43.02 0.34
N SER A 45 -0.89 41.84 0.37
CA SER A 45 0.38 41.64 -0.34
C SER A 45 0.48 40.24 -0.95
N SER A 46 -0.49 39.84 -1.77
CA SER A 46 -0.33 38.71 -2.66
C SER A 46 0.04 39.18 -4.04
N ASN A 47 1.33 39.45 -4.27
CA ASN A 47 1.93 39.29 -5.58
C ASN A 47 1.67 37.83 -6.01
N MET A 48 0.91 37.67 -7.09
CA MET A 48 0.69 36.37 -7.73
C MET A 48 2.05 35.79 -8.11
N ALA A 49 2.54 34.89 -7.26
CA ALA A 49 3.69 34.04 -7.61
C ALA A 49 3.31 33.21 -8.84
N ALA A 50 4.24 33.11 -9.79
CA ALA A 50 4.09 32.26 -10.97
C ALA A 50 3.69 30.83 -10.55
N PRO A 51 2.81 30.15 -11.32
CA PRO A 51 2.35 28.81 -10.97
C PRO A 51 3.55 27.90 -10.71
N SER A 52 3.52 27.19 -9.57
CA SER A 52 4.55 26.24 -9.17
C SER A 52 4.79 25.21 -10.29
N SER A 53 5.98 24.59 -10.29
CA SER A 53 6.33 23.54 -11.26
C SER A 53 5.26 22.44 -11.37
N ALA A 54 4.53 22.17 -10.28
CA ALA A 54 3.43 21.23 -10.20
C ALA A 54 2.22 21.64 -11.06
N LEU A 55 1.85 22.94 -11.11
CA LEU A 55 0.79 23.45 -11.98
C LEU A 55 1.18 23.32 -13.46
N ARG A 56 2.45 23.53 -13.83
CA ARG A 56 2.95 23.26 -15.18
C ARG A 56 2.89 21.77 -15.52
N THR A 57 3.15 20.88 -14.56
CA THR A 57 3.02 19.43 -14.74
C THR A 57 1.55 19.03 -14.93
N LEU A 58 0.59 19.64 -14.22
CA LEU A 58 -0.84 19.40 -14.40
C LEU A 58 -1.36 19.87 -15.78
N GLN A 59 -0.88 21.01 -16.27
CA GLN A 59 -1.22 21.48 -17.62
C GLN A 59 -0.60 20.59 -18.71
N HIS A 60 0.56 19.96 -18.45
CA HIS A 60 1.18 19.00 -19.39
C HIS A 60 0.48 17.64 -19.40
N VAL A 61 -0.26 17.26 -18.32
CA VAL A 61 -1.02 16.00 -18.24
C VAL A 61 -2.28 15.99 -19.13
N GLN A 62 -2.71 17.14 -19.64
CA GLN A 62 -3.69 17.19 -20.74
C GLN A 62 -3.07 16.74 -22.08
N ASN A 63 -1.74 16.56 -22.17
CA ASN A 63 -1.10 15.99 -23.35
C ASN A 63 -1.33 14.47 -23.41
N LYS A 64 -2.11 14.05 -24.41
CA LYS A 64 -2.31 12.67 -24.84
C LYS A 64 -0.96 11.92 -24.88
N GLY A 65 -0.64 11.12 -23.85
CA GLY A 65 0.54 10.25 -23.88
C GLY A 65 1.31 10.06 -22.57
N LEU A 66 1.18 10.93 -21.56
CA LEU A 66 1.91 10.75 -20.29
C LEU A 66 1.29 9.63 -19.45
N LYS A 67 2.10 8.61 -19.19
CA LYS A 67 1.72 7.56 -18.23
C LYS A 67 1.88 8.10 -16.82
N ARG A 68 0.79 8.20 -16.06
CA ARG A 68 0.81 8.39 -14.61
C ARG A 68 0.42 7.11 -13.94
N ILE A 69 1.31 6.61 -13.09
CA ILE A 69 1.17 5.33 -12.40
C ILE A 69 0.86 5.57 -10.93
N PHE A 70 -0.11 4.85 -10.40
CA PHE A 70 -0.36 4.75 -8.97
C PHE A 70 -0.25 3.30 -8.53
N SER A 71 0.45 3.05 -7.43
CA SER A 71 0.46 1.74 -6.78
C SER A 71 0.57 1.89 -5.27
N GLY A 72 -0.10 1.01 -4.53
CA GLY A 72 -0.13 1.01 -3.08
C GLY A 72 0.42 -0.27 -2.47
N ILE A 73 1.07 -0.14 -1.31
CA ILE A 73 1.52 -1.27 -0.51
C ILE A 73 1.06 -1.10 0.94
N GLN A 74 0.45 -2.15 1.50
CA GLN A 74 0.02 -2.13 2.90
C GLN A 74 1.23 -2.36 3.82
N PRO A 75 1.35 -1.58 4.93
CA PRO A 75 2.36 -1.80 5.96
C PRO A 75 1.97 -2.99 6.85
N THR A 76 2.11 -4.21 6.32
CA THR A 76 1.75 -5.46 6.99
C THR A 76 2.96 -6.24 7.50
N GLY A 77 4.08 -5.56 7.76
CA GLY A 77 5.36 -6.13 8.14
C GLY A 77 6.30 -6.32 6.95
N ILE A 78 7.45 -6.95 7.20
CA ILE A 78 8.52 -7.11 6.20
C ILE A 78 8.03 -7.90 4.98
N PRO A 79 8.28 -7.43 3.75
CA PRO A 79 7.98 -8.17 2.53
C PRO A 79 8.78 -9.47 2.42
N HIS A 80 8.20 -10.44 1.73
CA HIS A 80 8.86 -11.70 1.40
C HIS A 80 9.35 -11.71 -0.06
N LEU A 81 10.11 -12.74 -0.46
CA LEU A 81 10.65 -12.88 -1.83
C LEU A 81 9.60 -12.71 -2.92
N GLY A 82 8.38 -13.21 -2.72
CA GLY A 82 7.29 -13.05 -3.69
C GLY A 82 6.86 -11.59 -3.89
N ASN A 83 6.88 -10.78 -2.83
CA ASN A 83 6.65 -9.33 -2.93
C ASN A 83 7.84 -8.63 -3.62
N TYR A 84 9.06 -9.02 -3.26
CA TYR A 84 10.28 -8.45 -3.81
C TYR A 84 10.37 -8.66 -5.32
N PHE A 85 10.34 -9.93 -5.78
CA PHE A 85 10.44 -10.23 -7.20
C PHE A 85 9.19 -9.90 -8.02
N GLY A 86 8.00 -9.85 -7.39
CA GLY A 86 6.75 -9.58 -8.09
C GLY A 86 6.42 -8.09 -8.20
N VAL A 87 6.54 -7.36 -7.11
CA VAL A 87 6.04 -5.98 -7.00
C VAL A 87 7.18 -4.97 -6.90
N ILE A 88 8.09 -5.14 -5.91
CA ILE A 88 9.07 -4.10 -5.59
C ILE A 88 10.07 -3.89 -6.74
N THR A 89 10.58 -4.97 -7.33
CA THR A 89 11.47 -4.86 -8.50
C THR A 89 10.79 -4.22 -9.70
N SER A 90 9.48 -4.41 -9.86
CA SER A 90 8.70 -3.75 -10.91
C SER A 90 8.56 -2.25 -10.63
N TRP A 91 8.39 -1.86 -9.37
CA TRP A 91 8.35 -0.45 -8.97
C TRP A 91 9.66 0.27 -9.30
N VAL A 92 10.80 -0.37 -8.97
CA VAL A 92 12.13 0.19 -9.28
C VAL A 92 12.30 0.41 -10.79
N LYS A 93 11.80 -0.50 -11.63
CA LYS A 93 11.83 -0.31 -13.10
C LYS A 93 10.89 0.80 -13.56
N LEU A 94 9.66 0.84 -13.05
CA LEU A 94 8.66 1.82 -13.45
C LEU A 94 9.08 3.26 -13.16
N GLN A 95 9.80 3.52 -12.05
CA GLN A 95 10.32 4.85 -11.75
C GLN A 95 11.42 5.31 -12.73
N GLU A 96 12.09 4.37 -13.41
CA GLU A 96 13.07 4.68 -14.45
C GLU A 96 12.41 4.94 -15.81
N GLU A 97 11.31 4.23 -16.09
CA GLU A 97 10.62 4.26 -17.39
C GLU A 97 9.53 5.33 -17.50
N CYS A 98 9.01 5.82 -16.35
CA CYS A 98 7.84 6.68 -16.33
C CYS A 98 8.12 7.98 -15.56
N SER A 99 7.67 9.09 -16.12
CA SER A 99 7.90 10.44 -15.59
C SER A 99 7.01 10.81 -14.39
N SER A 100 5.95 10.07 -14.10
CA SER A 100 5.02 10.34 -13.00
C SER A 100 4.58 9.04 -12.36
N VAL A 101 5.19 8.70 -11.23
CA VAL A 101 4.94 7.46 -10.49
C VAL A 101 4.67 7.78 -9.03
N LEU A 102 3.55 7.30 -8.51
CA LEU A 102 3.10 7.49 -7.14
C LEU A 102 3.05 6.14 -6.42
N TYR A 103 3.83 6.01 -5.36
CA TYR A 103 3.86 4.85 -4.47
C TYR A 103 3.36 5.24 -3.10
N SER A 104 2.23 4.68 -2.71
CA SER A 104 1.57 4.98 -1.44
C SER A 104 1.72 3.83 -0.46
N ILE A 105 2.15 4.15 0.77
CA ILE A 105 2.01 3.25 1.90
C ILE A 105 0.58 3.39 2.39
N VAL A 106 -0.27 2.41 2.05
CA VAL A 106 -1.71 2.48 2.24
C VAL A 106 -2.09 2.00 3.65
N ASP A 107 -1.77 2.82 4.63
CA ASP A 107 -1.98 2.58 6.05
C ASP A 107 -3.46 2.59 6.45
N LEU A 108 -4.30 3.41 5.80
CA LEU A 108 -5.75 3.41 6.04
C LEU A 108 -6.38 2.07 5.64
N HIS A 109 -5.91 1.44 4.55
CA HIS A 109 -6.35 0.09 4.20
C HIS A 109 -5.97 -0.95 5.24
N SER A 110 -4.87 -0.74 5.97
CA SER A 110 -4.44 -1.64 7.04
C SER A 110 -5.36 -1.62 8.25
N LEU A 111 -6.10 -0.53 8.48
CA LEU A 111 -7.07 -0.39 9.58
C LEU A 111 -8.32 -1.26 9.38
N THR A 112 -8.54 -1.81 8.18
CA THR A 112 -9.67 -2.74 7.93
C THR A 112 -9.57 -4.03 8.74
N ILE A 113 -8.38 -4.33 9.28
CA ILE A 113 -8.11 -5.42 10.22
C ILE A 113 -7.53 -4.79 11.49
N PRO A 114 -8.06 -5.10 12.69
CA PRO A 114 -7.54 -4.57 13.95
C PRO A 114 -6.03 -4.77 14.10
N ARG A 115 -5.31 -3.73 14.50
CA ARG A 115 -3.86 -3.73 14.73
C ARG A 115 -3.53 -2.87 15.94
N GLU A 116 -2.50 -3.26 16.67
CA GLU A 116 -1.93 -2.44 17.71
C GLU A 116 -1.28 -1.19 17.10
N PRO A 117 -1.59 0.04 17.61
CA PRO A 117 -1.10 1.28 17.03
C PRO A 117 0.42 1.37 16.94
N ALA A 118 1.15 0.85 17.93
CA ALA A 118 2.61 0.84 17.93
C ALA A 118 3.17 -0.05 16.80
N VAL A 119 2.55 -1.21 16.57
CA VAL A 119 2.93 -2.14 15.50
C VAL A 119 2.67 -1.52 14.12
N LEU A 120 1.55 -0.81 13.96
CA LEU A 120 1.27 -0.14 12.70
C LEU A 120 2.30 0.96 12.39
N ARG A 121 2.61 1.82 13.38
CA ARG A 121 3.64 2.86 13.21
C ARG A 121 4.99 2.29 12.81
N GLU A 122 5.44 1.25 13.51
CA GLU A 122 6.71 0.59 13.18
C GLU A 122 6.67 -0.06 11.79
N SER A 123 5.56 -0.69 11.43
CA SER A 123 5.39 -1.31 10.11
C SER A 123 5.40 -0.30 8.95
N ILE A 124 4.94 0.94 9.18
CA ILE A 124 5.04 2.02 8.19
C ILE A 124 6.50 2.39 7.95
N LEU A 125 7.28 2.57 9.01
CA LEU A 125 8.71 2.86 8.89
C LEU A 125 9.48 1.69 8.29
N ASP A 126 9.14 0.46 8.68
CA ASP A 126 9.75 -0.75 8.14
C ASP A 126 9.57 -0.88 6.62
N ILE A 127 8.33 -0.72 6.15
CA ILE A 127 8.08 -0.81 4.72
C ILE A 127 8.73 0.33 3.94
N THR A 128 8.82 1.54 4.54
CA THR A 128 9.53 2.67 3.95
C THR A 128 11.02 2.34 3.80
N ALA A 129 11.67 1.90 4.86
CA ALA A 129 13.08 1.50 4.85
C ALA A 129 13.34 0.37 3.83
N VAL A 130 12.44 -0.61 3.76
CA VAL A 130 12.52 -1.70 2.77
C VAL A 130 12.44 -1.18 1.34
N LEU A 131 11.48 -0.30 1.04
CA LEU A 131 11.33 0.23 -0.32
C LEU A 131 12.55 1.02 -0.75
N LEU A 132 13.09 1.87 0.13
CA LEU A 132 14.33 2.61 -0.13
C LEU A 132 15.53 1.67 -0.31
N ALA A 133 15.70 0.68 0.58
CA ALA A 133 16.76 -0.32 0.49
C ALA A 133 16.69 -1.14 -0.79
N CYS A 134 15.50 -1.37 -1.33
CA CYS A 134 15.28 -2.06 -2.60
C CYS A 134 15.51 -1.18 -3.84
N GLY A 135 15.78 0.13 -3.66
CA GLY A 135 16.08 1.05 -4.76
C GLY A 135 14.92 1.96 -5.19
N VAL A 136 13.82 2.02 -4.43
CA VAL A 136 12.81 3.06 -4.65
C VAL A 136 13.42 4.41 -4.29
N ASN A 137 13.45 5.34 -5.25
CA ASN A 137 14.11 6.63 -5.11
C ASN A 137 13.07 7.77 -4.98
N PRO A 138 12.95 8.44 -3.81
CA PRO A 138 11.98 9.51 -3.59
C PRO A 138 12.27 10.80 -4.38
N GLN A 139 13.40 10.87 -5.09
CA GLN A 139 13.67 11.94 -6.05
C GLN A 139 13.09 11.68 -7.44
N ARG A 140 12.76 10.42 -7.75
CA ARG A 140 12.21 9.98 -9.03
C ARG A 140 10.73 9.60 -8.98
N CYS A 141 10.21 9.35 -7.79
CA CYS A 141 8.81 9.01 -7.57
C CYS A 141 8.25 9.76 -6.34
N PHE A 142 6.93 9.75 -6.23
CA PHE A 142 6.24 10.21 -5.02
C PHE A 142 6.09 9.01 -4.08
N LEU A 143 6.89 8.95 -3.02
CA LEU A 143 6.75 7.93 -1.97
C LEU A 143 6.15 8.59 -0.74
N PHE A 144 4.94 8.20 -0.33
CA PHE A 144 4.22 8.86 0.75
C PHE A 144 3.31 7.90 1.53
N GLN A 145 2.90 8.34 2.72
CA GLN A 145 1.92 7.66 3.56
C GLN A 145 0.52 8.17 3.21
N GLN A 146 -0.42 7.27 2.93
CA GLN A 146 -1.79 7.57 2.48
C GLN A 146 -2.53 8.51 3.44
N SER A 147 -2.46 8.27 4.74
CA SER A 147 -3.17 9.08 5.75
C SER A 147 -2.66 10.52 5.86
N GLN A 148 -1.47 10.83 5.35
CA GLN A 148 -0.95 12.20 5.31
C GLN A 148 -1.53 13.04 4.16
N VAL A 149 -2.35 12.45 3.29
CA VAL A 149 -3.08 13.10 2.20
C VAL A 149 -4.59 12.96 2.43
N PRO A 150 -5.22 13.87 3.18
CA PRO A 150 -6.64 13.76 3.58
C PRO A 150 -7.61 13.64 2.41
N GLU A 151 -7.25 14.15 1.27
CA GLU A 151 -8.05 14.16 0.06
C GLU A 151 -8.46 12.74 -0.41
N HIS A 152 -7.69 11.69 -0.05
CA HIS A 152 -8.05 10.29 -0.29
C HIS A 152 -9.38 9.91 0.36
N THR A 153 -9.52 10.19 1.65
CA THR A 153 -10.75 9.87 2.40
C THR A 153 -11.91 10.77 2.01
N GLN A 154 -11.62 12.04 1.74
CA GLN A 154 -12.63 13.01 1.30
C GLN A 154 -13.20 12.63 -0.06
N LEU A 155 -12.36 12.24 -1.02
CA LEU A 155 -12.82 11.75 -2.32
C LEU A 155 -13.53 10.41 -2.19
N SER A 156 -13.04 9.52 -1.33
CA SER A 156 -13.69 8.23 -1.07
C SER A 156 -15.14 8.39 -0.65
N TRP A 157 -15.45 9.40 0.20
CA TRP A 157 -16.83 9.70 0.56
C TRP A 157 -17.68 10.09 -0.65
N ILE A 158 -17.19 11.00 -1.49
CA ILE A 158 -17.91 11.45 -2.70
C ILE A 158 -18.17 10.28 -3.64
N LEU A 159 -17.14 9.45 -3.90
CA LEU A 159 -17.28 8.29 -4.77
C LEU A 159 -18.21 7.24 -4.18
N GLY A 160 -18.22 7.07 -2.85
CA GLY A 160 -19.13 6.19 -2.13
C GLY A 160 -20.60 6.52 -2.35
N CYS A 161 -20.92 7.80 -2.58
CA CYS A 161 -22.28 8.24 -2.92
C CYS A 161 -22.67 7.92 -4.40
N LEU A 162 -21.74 7.42 -5.20
CA LEU A 162 -21.98 7.03 -6.60
C LEU A 162 -21.96 5.51 -6.82
N ILE A 163 -21.41 4.75 -5.87
CA ILE A 163 -21.24 3.30 -5.97
C ILE A 163 -22.40 2.59 -5.26
N GLY A 164 -23.11 1.75 -5.98
CA GLY A 164 -24.21 0.95 -5.42
C GLY A 164 -23.71 -0.18 -4.51
N ILE A 165 -24.42 -0.40 -3.39
CA ILE A 165 -24.14 -1.49 -2.42
C ILE A 165 -23.98 -2.87 -3.11
N PRO A 166 -24.81 -3.26 -4.10
CA PRO A 166 -24.67 -4.55 -4.76
C PRO A 166 -23.29 -4.78 -5.40
N HIS A 167 -22.66 -3.75 -5.97
CA HIS A 167 -21.32 -3.86 -6.52
C HIS A 167 -20.30 -4.27 -5.46
N LEU A 168 -20.37 -3.68 -4.26
CA LEU A 168 -19.46 -4.01 -3.15
C LEU A 168 -19.70 -5.41 -2.57
N GLN A 169 -20.94 -5.89 -2.58
CA GLN A 169 -21.30 -7.22 -2.08
C GLN A 169 -20.73 -8.37 -2.93
N HIS A 170 -20.43 -8.12 -4.20
CA HIS A 170 -19.87 -9.14 -5.09
C HIS A 170 -18.39 -9.43 -4.88
N PHE A 171 -17.65 -8.57 -4.13
CA PHE A 171 -16.23 -8.79 -3.90
C PHE A 171 -15.94 -10.07 -3.11
N PRO A 172 -15.14 -11.01 -3.67
CA PRO A 172 -14.82 -12.28 -3.00
C PRO A 172 -14.14 -12.06 -1.63
N GLN A 173 -13.30 -11.03 -1.53
CA GLN A 173 -12.56 -10.69 -0.32
C GLN A 173 -13.48 -10.25 0.82
N TRP A 174 -14.58 -9.58 0.54
CA TRP A 174 -15.63 -9.30 1.53
C TRP A 174 -16.17 -10.58 2.14
N LYS A 175 -16.53 -11.55 1.29
CA LYS A 175 -17.10 -12.85 1.73
C LYS A 175 -16.10 -13.64 2.58
N LEU A 176 -14.83 -13.73 2.14
CA LEU A 176 -13.77 -14.47 2.83
C LEU A 176 -13.39 -13.82 4.17
N LYS A 177 -13.15 -12.51 4.19
CA LYS A 177 -12.73 -11.79 5.40
C LYS A 177 -13.87 -11.63 6.41
N LYS A 178 -15.13 -11.50 5.94
CA LYS A 178 -16.30 -11.51 6.82
C LYS A 178 -16.41 -12.82 7.59
N ALA A 179 -16.16 -13.96 6.93
CA ALA A 179 -16.20 -15.26 7.58
C ALA A 179 -15.11 -15.46 8.64
N SER A 180 -13.99 -14.76 8.53
CA SER A 180 -12.87 -14.84 9.48
C SER A 180 -12.98 -13.88 10.68
N GLN A 181 -13.95 -12.95 10.67
CA GLN A 181 -14.17 -12.00 11.77
C GLN A 181 -15.41 -12.37 12.58
N THR A 182 -15.24 -12.51 13.90
CA THR A 182 -16.31 -12.86 14.85
C THR A 182 -17.45 -11.81 14.87
N SER A 183 -17.17 -10.56 14.52
CA SER A 183 -18.14 -9.44 14.46
C SER A 183 -18.88 -9.32 13.11
N GLY A 184 -18.68 -10.24 12.17
CA GLY A 184 -19.33 -10.16 10.85
C GLY A 184 -18.75 -9.12 9.88
N GLY A 185 -17.62 -8.48 10.22
CA GLY A 185 -16.91 -7.50 9.39
C GLY A 185 -17.26 -6.05 9.73
N THR A 186 -16.33 -5.14 9.41
CA THR A 186 -16.46 -3.68 9.65
C THR A 186 -16.93 -2.95 8.39
N VAL A 187 -17.47 -1.73 8.55
CA VAL A 187 -17.81 -0.84 7.42
C VAL A 187 -16.56 -0.58 6.56
N GLY A 188 -15.41 -0.30 7.18
CA GLY A 188 -14.15 -0.09 6.46
C GLY A 188 -13.75 -1.30 5.60
N LEU A 189 -13.94 -2.52 6.11
CA LEU A 189 -13.70 -3.74 5.34
C LEU A 189 -14.70 -3.90 4.17
N PHE A 190 -15.90 -3.40 4.28
CA PHE A 190 -16.89 -3.42 3.22
C PHE A 190 -16.62 -2.35 2.15
N THR A 191 -16.18 -1.15 2.56
CA THR A 191 -16.04 0.01 1.69
C THR A 191 -14.61 0.28 1.20
N TYR A 192 -13.59 -0.50 1.64
CA TYR A 192 -12.21 -0.26 1.19
C TYR A 192 -12.03 -0.21 -0.34
N PRO A 193 -12.83 -0.91 -1.20
CA PRO A 193 -12.68 -0.76 -2.64
C PRO A 193 -13.00 0.64 -3.15
N VAL A 194 -13.86 1.38 -2.42
CA VAL A 194 -14.17 2.78 -2.72
C VAL A 194 -12.97 3.67 -2.40
N LEU A 195 -12.30 3.43 -1.25
CA LEU A 195 -11.06 4.13 -0.90
C LEU A 195 -9.97 3.83 -1.91
N GLN A 196 -9.84 2.59 -2.38
CA GLN A 196 -8.88 2.23 -3.42
C GLN A 196 -9.18 2.95 -4.76
N ALA A 197 -10.45 3.09 -5.13
CA ALA A 197 -10.83 3.88 -6.30
C ALA A 197 -10.45 5.36 -6.11
N ALA A 198 -10.66 5.91 -4.92
CA ALA A 198 -10.24 7.27 -4.59
C ALA A 198 -8.72 7.45 -4.68
N ASP A 199 -7.94 6.52 -4.16
CA ASP A 199 -6.48 6.52 -4.23
C ASP A 199 -5.96 6.67 -5.66
N ILE A 200 -6.59 5.98 -6.60
CA ILE A 200 -6.20 5.97 -8.02
C ILE A 200 -6.70 7.22 -8.75
N LEU A 201 -7.97 7.59 -8.55
CA LEU A 201 -8.63 8.66 -9.30
C LEU A 201 -8.20 10.05 -8.83
N LEU A 202 -7.84 10.22 -7.55
CA LEU A 202 -7.37 11.48 -6.98
C LEU A 202 -6.19 12.08 -7.77
N TYR A 203 -5.32 11.23 -8.28
CA TYR A 203 -4.16 11.65 -9.06
C TYR A 203 -4.40 11.62 -10.58
N LYS A 204 -5.63 11.34 -11.04
CA LYS A 204 -5.93 11.10 -12.45
C LYS A 204 -4.97 10.07 -13.05
N SER A 205 -4.72 8.97 -12.34
CA SER A 205 -3.80 7.93 -12.77
C SER A 205 -4.30 7.23 -14.02
N THR A 206 -3.39 7.01 -14.97
CA THR A 206 -3.73 6.40 -16.27
C THR A 206 -3.45 4.90 -16.28
N HIS A 207 -2.55 4.43 -15.40
CA HIS A 207 -2.16 3.03 -15.33
C HIS A 207 -1.96 2.61 -13.87
N VAL A 208 -2.34 1.37 -13.57
CA VAL A 208 -2.21 0.78 -12.23
C VAL A 208 -1.57 -0.60 -12.36
N PRO A 209 -0.36 -0.81 -11.85
CA PRO A 209 0.26 -2.13 -11.79
C PRO A 209 -0.45 -2.95 -10.72
N VAL A 210 -1.05 -4.06 -11.12
CA VAL A 210 -1.83 -4.94 -10.24
C VAL A 210 -1.53 -6.40 -10.50
N GLY A 211 -1.67 -7.23 -9.46
CA GLY A 211 -1.79 -8.67 -9.60
C GLY A 211 -3.21 -9.07 -10.05
N GLU A 212 -3.35 -10.31 -10.50
CA GLU A 212 -4.63 -10.86 -10.99
C GLU A 212 -5.78 -10.74 -9.96
N ASP A 213 -5.46 -10.82 -8.66
CA ASP A 213 -6.42 -10.70 -7.55
C ASP A 213 -7.00 -9.29 -7.36
N GLN A 214 -6.40 -8.28 -7.99
CA GLN A 214 -6.82 -6.87 -7.92
C GLN A 214 -7.61 -6.40 -9.15
N ILE A 215 -7.83 -7.25 -10.14
CA ILE A 215 -8.51 -6.87 -11.40
C ILE A 215 -9.93 -6.35 -11.11
N LEU A 216 -10.71 -7.06 -10.28
CA LEU A 216 -12.07 -6.62 -9.93
C LEU A 216 -12.12 -5.24 -9.25
N HIS A 217 -11.11 -4.92 -8.43
CA HIS A 217 -11.03 -3.60 -7.78
C HIS A 217 -10.75 -2.51 -8.81
N LEU A 218 -9.94 -2.80 -9.82
CA LEU A 218 -9.66 -1.84 -10.87
C LEU A 218 -10.86 -1.69 -11.82
N GLU A 219 -11.62 -2.74 -12.09
CA GLU A 219 -12.89 -2.66 -12.81
C GLU A 219 -13.89 -1.74 -12.08
N LEU A 220 -14.05 -1.89 -10.75
CA LEU A 220 -14.86 -0.96 -9.97
C LEU A 220 -14.36 0.49 -10.11
N THR A 221 -13.06 0.70 -10.09
CA THR A 221 -12.46 2.03 -10.26
C THR A 221 -12.77 2.61 -11.63
N GLN A 222 -12.66 1.80 -12.69
CA GLN A 222 -13.00 2.18 -14.06
C GLN A 222 -14.47 2.54 -14.20
N ASP A 223 -15.36 1.74 -13.64
CA ASP A 223 -16.80 1.98 -13.67
C ASP A 223 -17.17 3.23 -12.88
N THR A 224 -16.53 3.45 -11.74
CA THR A 224 -16.68 4.67 -10.94
C THR A 224 -16.25 5.91 -11.73
N ALA A 225 -15.12 5.86 -12.44
CA ALA A 225 -14.65 6.94 -13.29
C ALA A 225 -15.65 7.25 -14.42
N ARG A 226 -16.14 6.21 -15.13
CA ARG A 226 -17.16 6.36 -16.20
C ARG A 226 -18.47 6.93 -15.64
N HIS A 227 -18.91 6.45 -14.47
CA HIS A 227 -20.14 6.95 -13.84
C HIS A 227 -20.02 8.42 -13.44
N PHE A 228 -18.89 8.81 -12.84
CA PHE A 228 -18.60 10.20 -12.50
C PHE A 228 -18.60 11.09 -13.77
N ASN A 229 -17.88 10.68 -14.78
CA ASN A 229 -17.78 11.40 -16.04
C ASN A 229 -19.15 11.58 -16.74
N LYS A 230 -19.97 10.52 -16.74
CA LYS A 230 -21.32 10.58 -17.28
C LYS A 230 -22.23 11.59 -16.54
N LYS A 231 -22.04 11.71 -15.21
CA LYS A 231 -22.91 12.55 -14.37
C LYS A 231 -22.45 14.01 -14.33
N TYR A 232 -21.14 14.26 -14.30
CA TYR A 232 -20.56 15.58 -14.04
C TYR A 232 -19.71 16.13 -15.18
N GLY A 233 -19.59 15.41 -16.29
CA GLY A 233 -18.73 15.78 -17.42
C GLY A 233 -17.38 15.05 -17.41
N GLU A 234 -16.70 15.01 -18.54
CA GLU A 234 -15.39 14.36 -18.72
C GLU A 234 -14.35 14.94 -17.77
N PHE A 235 -13.92 14.15 -16.79
CA PHE A 235 -12.98 14.57 -15.74
C PHE A 235 -11.89 13.55 -15.43
N PHE A 236 -12.27 12.30 -15.15
CA PHE A 236 -11.32 11.25 -14.83
C PHE A 236 -10.87 10.47 -16.07
N PRO A 237 -9.57 10.19 -16.23
CA PRO A 237 -9.15 9.14 -17.15
C PRO A 237 -9.66 7.79 -16.63
N VAL A 238 -9.98 6.88 -17.53
CA VAL A 238 -10.27 5.48 -17.18
C VAL A 238 -8.93 4.75 -17.05
N PRO A 239 -8.51 4.34 -15.84
CA PRO A 239 -7.20 3.76 -15.62
C PRO A 239 -7.07 2.39 -16.28
N LYS A 240 -5.89 2.09 -16.85
CA LYS A 240 -5.58 0.80 -17.48
C LYS A 240 -4.81 -0.11 -16.53
N VAL A 241 -5.06 -1.41 -16.64
CA VAL A 241 -4.28 -2.45 -15.95
C VAL A 241 -2.87 -2.49 -16.56
N LEU A 242 -1.86 -2.45 -15.71
CA LEU A 242 -0.53 -2.94 -16.03
C LEU A 242 -0.36 -4.29 -15.33
N LEU A 243 -0.48 -5.37 -16.10
CA LEU A 243 -0.14 -6.69 -15.57
C LEU A 243 1.36 -6.73 -15.35
N THR A 244 1.77 -6.75 -14.09
CA THR A 244 3.17 -7.06 -13.76
C THR A 244 3.36 -8.56 -13.96
N PRO A 245 4.38 -9.00 -14.72
CA PRO A 245 4.72 -10.42 -14.78
C PRO A 245 5.19 -10.85 -13.39
N ALA A 246 4.22 -11.24 -12.57
CA ALA A 246 4.50 -11.70 -11.22
C ALA A 246 5.26 -13.02 -11.35
N LYS A 247 6.57 -13.03 -11.03
CA LYS A 247 7.26 -14.27 -10.76
C LYS A 247 6.55 -14.90 -9.56
N LYS A 248 5.74 -15.94 -9.81
CA LYS A 248 4.89 -16.58 -8.79
C LYS A 248 5.76 -17.43 -7.88
N VAL A 249 6.35 -16.82 -6.85
CA VAL A 249 7.08 -17.55 -5.80
C VAL A 249 6.07 -18.29 -4.92
N LYS A 250 6.27 -19.60 -4.78
CA LYS A 250 5.43 -20.47 -3.97
C LYS A 250 5.97 -20.62 -2.55
N SER A 251 5.13 -21.08 -1.62
CA SER A 251 5.54 -21.44 -0.26
C SER A 251 6.63 -22.51 -0.30
N LEU A 252 7.63 -22.41 0.57
CA LEU A 252 8.68 -23.42 0.67
C LEU A 252 8.20 -24.72 1.35
N ARG A 253 7.07 -24.66 2.07
CA ARG A 253 6.52 -25.81 2.80
C ARG A 253 5.32 -26.43 2.10
N ASP A 254 4.63 -25.63 1.27
CA ASP A 254 3.53 -26.08 0.42
C ASP A 254 3.66 -25.45 -0.97
N PRO A 255 4.36 -26.11 -1.90
CA PRO A 255 4.60 -25.56 -3.25
C PRO A 255 3.32 -25.41 -4.11
N THR A 256 2.17 -25.89 -3.66
CA THR A 256 0.89 -25.68 -4.34
C THR A 256 0.34 -24.28 -4.07
N SER A 257 0.64 -23.71 -2.89
CA SER A 257 0.18 -22.41 -2.46
C SER A 257 1.19 -21.29 -2.77
N LYS A 258 0.71 -20.04 -2.89
CA LYS A 258 1.54 -18.85 -3.04
C LYS A 258 2.25 -18.57 -1.71
N MET A 259 3.51 -18.12 -1.76
CA MET A 259 4.22 -17.63 -0.58
C MET A 259 3.43 -16.48 0.05
N SER A 260 3.14 -16.56 1.34
CA SER A 260 2.29 -15.61 2.06
C SER A 260 2.84 -15.30 3.45
N LYS A 261 2.75 -14.03 3.86
CA LYS A 261 3.12 -13.59 5.23
C LYS A 261 2.25 -14.22 6.33
N SER A 262 1.01 -14.60 5.98
CA SER A 262 0.05 -15.20 6.92
C SER A 262 0.19 -16.72 7.03
N ASP A 263 1.19 -17.33 6.40
CA ASP A 263 1.46 -18.76 6.54
C ASP A 263 1.80 -19.07 8.02
N SER A 264 1.11 -20.05 8.58
CA SER A 264 1.31 -20.50 9.96
C SER A 264 2.70 -21.10 10.22
N HIS A 265 3.33 -21.60 9.15
CA HIS A 265 4.65 -22.24 9.24
C HIS A 265 5.77 -21.24 8.97
N LYS A 266 6.52 -20.85 10.01
CA LYS A 266 7.61 -19.85 9.93
C LYS A 266 8.67 -20.12 8.86
N LEU A 267 8.87 -21.39 8.45
CA LEU A 267 9.83 -21.78 7.41
C LEU A 267 9.24 -21.76 5.98
N ALA A 268 7.98 -21.40 5.82
CA ALA A 268 7.30 -21.36 4.54
C ALA A 268 7.69 -20.15 3.68
N THR A 269 8.18 -19.09 4.33
CA THR A 269 8.36 -17.77 3.73
C THR A 269 9.75 -17.23 4.00
N ILE A 270 10.41 -16.68 2.99
CA ILE A 270 11.68 -15.96 3.15
C ILE A 270 11.38 -14.46 3.14
N GLY A 271 11.64 -13.81 4.28
CA GLY A 271 11.67 -12.35 4.39
C GLY A 271 12.89 -11.76 3.70
N ILE A 272 12.76 -10.59 3.11
CA ILE A 272 13.90 -9.96 2.42
C ILE A 272 14.99 -9.46 3.38
N THR A 273 14.69 -9.39 4.67
CA THR A 273 15.63 -9.02 5.74
C THR A 273 16.12 -10.22 6.56
N ASP A 274 15.70 -11.45 6.21
CA ASP A 274 16.17 -12.67 6.88
C ASP A 274 17.70 -12.76 6.87
N SER A 275 18.28 -13.26 7.94
CA SER A 275 19.72 -13.50 8.02
C SER A 275 20.14 -14.62 7.06
N PRO A 276 21.44 -14.68 6.68
CA PRO A 276 21.97 -15.79 5.88
C PRO A 276 21.66 -17.16 6.48
N GLU A 277 21.75 -17.29 7.80
CA GLU A 277 21.50 -18.53 8.55
C GLU A 277 20.02 -18.95 8.45
N GLU A 278 19.10 -17.98 8.58
CA GLU A 278 17.67 -18.22 8.42
C GLU A 278 17.33 -18.65 6.99
N ILE A 279 17.90 -17.98 5.98
CA ILE A 279 17.70 -18.31 4.58
C ILE A 279 18.20 -19.75 4.29
N LYS A 280 19.41 -20.10 4.73
CA LYS A 280 19.97 -21.47 4.60
C LYS A 280 19.06 -22.50 5.27
N LEU A 281 18.60 -22.22 6.48
CA LEU A 281 17.70 -23.13 7.21
C LEU A 281 16.38 -23.33 6.44
N LYS A 282 15.76 -22.25 5.95
CA LYS A 282 14.49 -22.29 5.23
C LYS A 282 14.60 -23.07 3.93
N PHE A 283 15.64 -22.85 3.13
CA PHE A 283 15.87 -23.65 1.90
C PHE A 283 16.18 -25.10 2.21
N ARG A 284 17.02 -25.39 3.19
CA ARG A 284 17.30 -26.79 3.61
C ARG A 284 16.00 -27.54 3.96
N LYS A 285 15.03 -26.84 4.57
CA LYS A 285 13.74 -27.41 4.97
C LYS A 285 12.64 -27.28 3.92
N ALA A 286 12.93 -26.71 2.75
CA ALA A 286 11.98 -26.61 1.66
C ALA A 286 11.52 -28.01 1.20
N VAL A 287 10.23 -28.13 0.90
CA VAL A 287 9.65 -29.40 0.41
C VAL A 287 9.98 -29.58 -1.05
N THR A 288 10.50 -30.74 -1.39
CA THR A 288 10.79 -31.21 -2.75
C THR A 288 10.38 -32.68 -2.88
N ASP A 289 10.20 -33.16 -4.10
CA ASP A 289 9.98 -34.57 -4.38
C ASP A 289 11.25 -35.43 -4.12
N PHE A 290 11.15 -36.75 -4.33
CA PHE A 290 12.23 -37.70 -4.07
C PHE A 290 13.23 -37.85 -5.24
N THR A 291 13.00 -37.17 -6.37
CA THR A 291 13.92 -37.21 -7.50
C THR A 291 15.11 -36.29 -7.26
N SER A 292 16.31 -36.81 -7.30
CA SER A 292 17.54 -36.07 -7.01
C SER A 292 17.92 -35.05 -8.08
N GLU A 293 17.56 -35.31 -9.34
CA GLU A 293 17.89 -34.46 -10.48
C GLU A 293 17.16 -33.09 -10.40
N VAL A 294 17.85 -32.03 -10.81
CA VAL A 294 17.26 -30.67 -10.87
C VAL A 294 16.66 -30.46 -12.27
N THR A 295 15.33 -30.39 -12.33
CA THR A 295 14.60 -30.12 -13.58
C THR A 295 13.54 -29.05 -13.34
N TYR A 296 13.04 -28.41 -14.41
CA TYR A 296 11.96 -27.45 -14.35
C TYR A 296 10.70 -28.05 -14.97
N ASP A 297 9.81 -28.54 -14.13
CA ASP A 297 8.48 -29.07 -14.47
C ASP A 297 7.47 -28.53 -13.44
N PRO A 298 6.83 -27.38 -13.70
CA PRO A 298 5.94 -26.75 -12.76
C PRO A 298 4.59 -27.45 -12.56
N GLU A 299 4.29 -28.51 -13.34
CA GLU A 299 3.08 -29.32 -13.22
C GLU A 299 3.29 -30.52 -12.28
N HIS A 300 4.41 -31.23 -12.45
CA HIS A 300 4.66 -32.49 -11.74
C HIS A 300 5.71 -32.36 -10.63
N ARG A 301 6.63 -31.39 -10.73
CA ARG A 301 7.72 -31.19 -9.79
C ARG A 301 7.69 -29.82 -9.12
N LEU A 302 6.55 -29.51 -8.48
CA LEU A 302 6.23 -28.19 -7.93
C LEU A 302 7.33 -27.62 -7.02
N GLY A 303 7.90 -28.43 -6.12
CA GLY A 303 8.89 -28.00 -5.14
C GLY A 303 10.23 -27.60 -5.78
N VAL A 304 10.79 -28.45 -6.63
CA VAL A 304 12.06 -28.17 -7.32
C VAL A 304 11.87 -27.02 -8.31
N SER A 305 10.77 -27.01 -9.07
CA SER A 305 10.47 -25.93 -10.01
C SER A 305 10.32 -24.56 -9.32
N ASN A 306 9.77 -24.53 -8.09
CA ASN A 306 9.75 -23.30 -7.28
C ASN A 306 11.17 -22.84 -6.91
N LEU A 307 12.06 -23.77 -6.55
CA LEU A 307 13.46 -23.44 -6.27
C LEU A 307 14.18 -22.91 -7.52
N VAL A 308 13.96 -23.53 -8.70
CA VAL A 308 14.51 -23.06 -9.98
C VAL A 308 13.99 -21.65 -10.31
N ALA A 309 12.70 -21.39 -10.12
CA ALA A 309 12.12 -20.07 -10.35
C ALA A 309 12.69 -18.99 -9.39
N ILE A 310 12.92 -19.33 -8.13
CA ILE A 310 13.56 -18.44 -7.15
C ILE A 310 15.02 -18.20 -7.55
N HIS A 311 15.78 -19.23 -7.91
CA HIS A 311 17.16 -19.10 -8.35
C HIS A 311 17.28 -18.22 -9.61
N SER A 312 16.46 -18.50 -10.63
CA SER A 312 16.33 -17.67 -11.84
C SER A 312 16.08 -16.20 -11.51
N ALA A 313 15.19 -15.93 -10.56
CA ALA A 313 14.86 -14.56 -10.14
C ALA A 313 16.03 -13.88 -9.40
N ALA A 314 16.75 -14.62 -8.55
CA ALA A 314 17.87 -14.11 -7.76
C ALA A 314 19.10 -13.86 -8.63
N ALA A 315 19.46 -14.80 -9.47
CA ALA A 315 20.66 -14.75 -10.34
C ALA A 315 20.44 -13.91 -11.62
N GLY A 316 19.18 -13.62 -11.99
CA GLY A 316 18.88 -12.93 -13.26
C GLY A 316 19.04 -13.81 -14.50
N LEU A 317 19.01 -15.13 -14.33
CA LEU A 317 19.14 -16.14 -15.38
C LEU A 317 17.76 -16.65 -15.83
N SER A 318 17.68 -17.26 -17.01
CA SER A 318 16.49 -18.03 -17.41
C SER A 318 16.37 -19.34 -16.62
N THR A 319 15.20 -19.97 -16.60
CA THR A 319 14.99 -21.27 -15.94
C THR A 319 15.83 -22.37 -16.59
N GLU A 320 16.00 -22.30 -17.90
CA GLU A 320 16.81 -23.24 -18.72
C GLU A 320 18.27 -23.11 -18.35
N GLU A 321 18.83 -21.91 -18.25
CA GLU A 321 20.21 -21.66 -17.84
C GLU A 321 20.49 -22.18 -16.42
N VAL A 322 19.53 -21.94 -15.49
CA VAL A 322 19.62 -22.43 -14.11
C VAL A 322 19.66 -23.97 -14.09
N VAL A 323 18.79 -24.66 -14.83
CA VAL A 323 18.76 -26.12 -14.91
C VAL A 323 20.08 -26.63 -15.51
N GLN A 324 20.56 -26.03 -16.59
CA GLN A 324 21.80 -26.40 -17.23
C GLN A 324 23.03 -26.30 -16.31
N GLN A 325 23.10 -25.20 -15.52
CA GLN A 325 24.17 -25.00 -14.53
C GLN A 325 24.05 -25.94 -13.31
N SER A 326 22.90 -26.56 -13.13
CA SER A 326 22.63 -27.46 -12.00
C SER A 326 22.78 -28.96 -12.35
N ILE A 327 23.24 -29.28 -13.58
CA ILE A 327 23.46 -30.66 -13.99
C ILE A 327 24.49 -31.30 -13.06
N GLY A 328 24.19 -32.52 -12.57
CA GLY A 328 25.05 -33.30 -11.65
C GLY A 328 24.86 -32.94 -10.17
N LEU A 329 24.07 -31.90 -9.83
CA LEU A 329 23.71 -31.63 -8.45
C LEU A 329 22.49 -32.47 -8.04
N ASP A 330 22.54 -33.03 -6.83
CA ASP A 330 21.34 -33.52 -6.18
C ASP A 330 20.53 -32.37 -5.58
N THR A 331 19.27 -32.66 -5.24
CA THR A 331 18.35 -31.65 -4.70
C THR A 331 18.84 -31.04 -3.39
N ALA A 332 19.59 -31.76 -2.56
CA ALA A 332 20.10 -31.25 -1.28
C ALA A 332 21.20 -30.21 -1.49
N HIS A 333 22.17 -30.51 -2.39
CA HIS A 333 23.20 -29.54 -2.77
C HIS A 333 22.60 -28.36 -3.53
N TYR A 334 21.63 -28.61 -4.40
CA TYR A 334 20.95 -27.54 -5.12
C TYR A 334 20.24 -26.55 -4.20
N LYS A 335 19.60 -27.00 -3.11
CA LYS A 335 19.02 -26.10 -2.08
C LYS A 335 20.04 -25.15 -1.48
N ALA A 336 21.29 -25.61 -1.30
CA ALA A 336 22.36 -24.75 -0.80
C ALA A 336 22.77 -23.69 -1.85
N VAL A 337 22.86 -24.06 -3.13
CA VAL A 337 23.14 -23.12 -4.23
C VAL A 337 22.08 -22.03 -4.32
N VAL A 338 20.80 -22.42 -4.27
CA VAL A 338 19.68 -21.44 -4.27
C VAL A 338 19.74 -20.51 -3.07
N ALA A 339 20.10 -21.06 -1.88
CA ALA A 339 20.23 -20.25 -0.66
C ALA A 339 21.32 -19.19 -0.83
N GLU A 340 22.50 -19.56 -1.34
CA GLU A 340 23.60 -18.61 -1.57
C GLU A 340 23.23 -17.53 -2.60
N ALA A 341 22.60 -17.89 -3.71
CA ALA A 341 22.14 -16.93 -4.71
C ALA A 341 21.15 -15.89 -4.12
N VAL A 342 20.23 -16.34 -3.25
CA VAL A 342 19.29 -15.45 -2.57
C VAL A 342 19.98 -14.60 -1.49
N ILE A 343 20.94 -15.16 -0.74
CA ILE A 343 21.73 -14.46 0.27
C ILE A 343 22.51 -13.32 -0.38
N GLU A 344 23.19 -13.59 -1.47
CA GLU A 344 23.98 -12.63 -2.25
C GLU A 344 23.06 -11.51 -2.81
N LYS A 345 21.95 -11.90 -3.44
CA LYS A 345 20.97 -10.95 -3.99
C LYS A 345 20.41 -10.00 -2.94
N LEU A 346 20.13 -10.49 -1.73
CA LEU A 346 19.53 -9.70 -0.67
C LEU A 346 20.57 -9.01 0.24
N ALA A 347 21.84 -9.32 0.14
CA ALA A 347 22.89 -8.72 1.00
C ALA A 347 22.88 -7.18 0.98
N PRO A 348 22.89 -6.51 -0.19
CA PRO A 348 22.85 -5.05 -0.23
C PRO A 348 21.55 -4.50 0.37
N VAL A 349 20.41 -5.16 0.10
CA VAL A 349 19.10 -4.76 0.65
C VAL A 349 19.08 -4.85 2.18
N ARG A 350 19.60 -5.96 2.74
CA ARG A 350 19.68 -6.15 4.20
C ARG A 350 20.56 -5.11 4.88
N ASN A 351 21.71 -4.81 4.28
CA ASN A 351 22.66 -3.85 4.84
C ASN A 351 22.07 -2.44 4.86
N GLU A 352 21.48 -2.04 3.75
CA GLU A 352 20.85 -0.72 3.64
C GLU A 352 19.59 -0.62 4.52
N PHE A 353 18.77 -1.67 4.61
CA PHE A 353 17.64 -1.71 5.53
C PHE A 353 18.08 -1.49 6.98
N LYS A 354 19.14 -2.19 7.44
CA LYS A 354 19.66 -2.02 8.80
C LYS A 354 20.10 -0.58 9.05
N ARG A 355 20.83 0.02 8.13
CA ARG A 355 21.25 1.42 8.22
C ARG A 355 20.05 2.36 8.34
N LEU A 356 19.07 2.22 7.44
CA LEU A 356 17.88 3.07 7.41
C LEU A 356 17.00 2.92 8.66
N LYS A 357 16.94 1.74 9.28
CA LYS A 357 16.18 1.52 10.52
C LYS A 357 16.72 2.34 11.71
N GLU A 358 17.98 2.71 11.71
CA GLU A 358 18.58 3.58 12.72
C GLU A 358 18.26 5.05 12.47
N GLU A 359 17.86 5.43 11.24
CA GLU A 359 17.59 6.79 10.80
C GLU A 359 16.08 7.09 10.72
N LYS A 360 15.33 6.90 11.81
CA LYS A 360 13.85 7.07 11.82
C LYS A 360 13.41 8.45 11.34
N SER A 361 14.08 9.51 11.75
CA SER A 361 13.76 10.89 11.34
C SER A 361 13.87 11.08 9.83
N TYR A 362 14.86 10.45 9.19
CA TYR A 362 15.00 10.48 7.75
C TYR A 362 13.82 9.76 7.04
N LEU A 363 13.38 8.61 7.57
CA LEU A 363 12.23 7.89 7.02
C LEU A 363 10.94 8.72 7.13
N GLU A 364 10.74 9.39 8.25
CA GLU A 364 9.60 10.29 8.48
C GLU A 364 9.66 11.52 7.55
N GLU A 365 10.84 12.09 7.33
CA GLU A 365 11.06 13.21 6.40
C GLU A 365 10.74 12.79 4.96
N VAL A 366 11.19 11.62 4.53
CA VAL A 366 10.86 11.07 3.19
C VAL A 366 9.36 10.97 2.98
N LEU A 367 8.63 10.45 3.98
CA LEU A 367 7.18 10.31 3.90
C LEU A 367 6.47 11.66 3.91
N SER A 368 6.88 12.58 4.78
CA SER A 368 6.30 13.93 4.88
C SER A 368 6.51 14.73 3.59
N SER A 369 7.75 14.79 3.10
CA SER A 369 8.06 15.44 1.82
C SER A 369 7.32 14.81 0.64
N GLY A 370 7.20 13.48 0.64
CA GLY A 370 6.42 12.75 -0.35
C GLY A 370 4.94 13.09 -0.30
N ALA A 371 4.38 13.23 0.91
CA ALA A 371 2.97 13.61 1.11
C ALA A 371 2.70 15.05 0.67
N GLU A 372 3.60 15.99 0.95
CA GLU A 372 3.50 17.38 0.47
C GLU A 372 3.43 17.42 -1.06
N LYS A 373 4.38 16.76 -1.73
CA LYS A 373 4.40 16.64 -3.19
C LYS A 373 3.14 15.96 -3.75
N ALA A 374 2.65 14.91 -3.08
CA ALA A 374 1.42 14.22 -3.48
C ALA A 374 0.20 15.13 -3.31
N ARG A 375 0.13 15.94 -2.24
CA ARG A 375 -0.95 16.92 -2.03
C ARG A 375 -0.94 18.04 -3.06
N GLU A 376 0.23 18.48 -3.53
CA GLU A 376 0.30 19.45 -4.63
C GLU A 376 -0.43 18.95 -5.90
N LEU A 377 -0.44 17.64 -6.13
CA LEU A 377 -1.19 17.02 -7.22
C LEU A 377 -2.67 16.77 -6.86
N ALA A 378 -2.92 16.30 -5.63
CA ALA A 378 -4.24 15.89 -5.16
C ALA A 378 -5.19 17.06 -4.93
N THR A 379 -4.72 18.11 -4.24
CA THR A 379 -5.53 19.23 -3.80
C THR A 379 -6.26 19.95 -4.97
N PRO A 380 -5.59 20.32 -6.08
CA PRO A 380 -6.29 20.94 -7.21
C PRO A 380 -7.34 20.04 -7.84
N VAL A 381 -7.07 18.74 -7.94
CA VAL A 381 -8.02 17.76 -8.48
C VAL A 381 -9.23 17.65 -7.56
N TYR A 382 -9.01 17.57 -6.26
CA TYR A 382 -10.08 17.49 -5.27
C TYR A 382 -10.96 18.77 -5.25
N TRP A 383 -10.35 19.96 -5.34
CA TRP A 383 -11.09 21.22 -5.42
C TRP A 383 -11.99 21.28 -6.66
N GLU A 384 -11.50 20.82 -7.80
CA GLU A 384 -12.33 20.76 -9.00
C GLU A 384 -13.48 19.75 -8.87
N ILE A 385 -13.23 18.60 -8.23
CA ILE A 385 -14.29 17.63 -7.91
C ILE A 385 -15.36 18.28 -7.03
N LYS A 386 -14.96 19.01 -5.98
CA LYS A 386 -15.92 19.73 -5.11
C LYS A 386 -16.79 20.69 -5.92
N ARG A 387 -16.18 21.46 -6.81
CA ARG A 387 -16.91 22.38 -7.69
C ARG A 387 -17.90 21.62 -8.58
N LEU A 388 -17.51 20.52 -9.18
CA LEU A 388 -18.36 19.71 -10.06
C LEU A 388 -19.54 19.08 -9.33
N VAL A 389 -19.37 18.66 -8.07
CA VAL A 389 -20.44 18.05 -7.28
C VAL A 389 -21.26 19.06 -6.47
N GLY A 390 -20.92 20.35 -6.51
CA GLY A 390 -21.67 21.43 -5.86
C GLY A 390 -21.35 21.63 -4.38
N LEU A 391 -20.13 21.32 -3.94
CA LEU A 391 -19.68 21.50 -2.54
C LEU A 391 -18.86 22.78 -2.32
N ASN A 392 -18.88 23.73 -3.22
CA ASN A 392 -18.21 25.03 -3.13
C ASN A 392 -19.22 26.14 -2.92
#